data_05532d98330ccc595c12c096c921c1d7
#
_entry.id   05532d98330ccc595c12c096c921c1d7
#
_cell.length_a   1.000
_cell.length_b   1.000
_cell.length_c   1.000
_cell.angle_alpha   90.00
_cell.angle_beta   90.00
_cell.angle_gamma   90.00
#
_symmetry.space_group_name_H-M   'P 1'
#
loop_
_entity.id
_entity.type
_entity.pdbx_description
1 polymer ?
#
loop_
_entity_poly.entity_id
_entity_poly.type
_entity_poly.pdbx_seq_one_letter_code
_entity_poly.pdbx_strand_id
1 'polypeptide(L)'
;VFAKTDNSLYTKLYPTNGEFICPSSGKPCSCGESKFHDYKTSADDATCGERRPISYNEIDGSLYKEKELIFPPELVLRNYLPLKLHGFGGIKWFRPLKLKHLLDLRSLYPNAKLVVGNTEVGIETNFKNAHYPNLISVTHVPELNVLSVKENGLEIGSSVRLSRLQEVLTKVIAERETYETSSCKAISAQLKWFAGKQVKNVASVGGNICTASPISDLNPLWMAARAEFRIVDSKGNIRTVYAKDFFLGYRKVDLAQGEILYSIFLPWSRKFEFVKEFKQAHRREDDIALVNAGMRVXLQE
;
A
#
# COMPACT_ATOMS: atom_id res chain seq x y z
N VAL A 1 27.37 -5.87 -5.87
CA VAL A 1 27.23 -7.18 -5.28
C VAL A 1 26.47 -8.13 -6.22
N PHE A 2 25.56 -7.61 -6.99
CA PHE A 2 24.77 -8.42 -7.94
C PHE A 2 25.17 -8.17 -9.39
N ALA A 3 26.37 -7.68 -9.60
CA ALA A 3 26.87 -7.48 -10.95
C ALA A 3 27.30 -8.82 -11.54
N LYS A 4 26.70 -9.25 -12.59
CA LYS A 4 27.04 -10.47 -13.34
C LYS A 4 27.15 -11.73 -12.47
N THR A 5 26.03 -12.34 -12.21
CA THR A 5 26.02 -13.75 -11.76
C THR A 5 26.10 -14.61 -13.01
N ASP A 6 27.03 -15.54 -13.01
CA ASP A 6 27.09 -16.50 -14.11
C ASP A 6 25.99 -17.56 -13.95
N ASN A 7 25.69 -18.26 -15.04
CA ASN A 7 24.65 -19.29 -15.04
C ASN A 7 24.94 -20.43 -14.06
N SER A 8 26.21 -20.69 -13.75
CA SER A 8 26.55 -21.79 -12.85
C SER A 8 26.06 -21.54 -11.43
N LEU A 9 26.01 -20.27 -11.01
CA LEU A 9 25.50 -19.93 -9.70
C LEU A 9 23.99 -20.18 -9.63
N TYR A 10 23.28 -19.81 -10.70
CA TYR A 10 21.83 -20.04 -10.76
C TYR A 10 21.47 -21.53 -10.84
N THR A 11 22.23 -22.31 -11.58
CA THR A 11 21.98 -23.74 -11.65
C THR A 11 22.25 -24.46 -10.35
N LYS A 12 23.12 -23.91 -9.50
CA LYS A 12 23.33 -24.46 -8.13
C LYS A 12 22.16 -24.12 -7.23
N LEU A 13 21.58 -22.92 -7.37
CA LEU A 13 20.45 -22.49 -6.54
C LEU A 13 19.12 -23.07 -7.04
N TYR A 14 19.02 -23.30 -8.34
CA TYR A 14 17.78 -23.75 -8.98
C TYR A 14 18.10 -24.94 -9.90
N PRO A 15 18.28 -26.12 -9.32
CA PRO A 15 18.59 -27.29 -10.16
C PRO A 15 17.45 -27.61 -11.13
N THR A 16 17.83 -28.09 -12.28
CA THR A 16 16.92 -28.33 -13.40
C THR A 16 15.89 -29.44 -13.15
N ASN A 17 16.10 -30.24 -12.11
CA ASN A 17 15.17 -31.32 -11.75
C ASN A 17 14.04 -30.88 -10.82
N GLY A 18 13.89 -29.57 -10.61
CA GLY A 18 12.77 -29.04 -9.86
C GLY A 18 12.93 -28.97 -8.34
N GLU A 19 14.02 -29.48 -7.81
CA GLU A 19 14.28 -29.41 -6.38
C GLU A 19 14.95 -28.11 -6.01
N PHE A 20 14.28 -27.30 -5.21
CA PHE A 20 14.84 -26.04 -4.70
C PHE A 20 15.64 -26.35 -3.42
N ILE A 21 16.92 -26.05 -3.48
CA ILE A 21 17.79 -26.22 -2.30
C ILE A 21 17.77 -24.91 -1.50
N CYS A 22 17.37 -25.03 -0.27
CA CYS A 22 17.29 -23.86 0.63
C CYS A 22 18.70 -23.30 0.88
N PRO A 23 18.95 -22.02 0.56
CA PRO A 23 20.31 -21.47 0.76
C PRO A 23 20.76 -21.44 2.19
N SER A 24 19.84 -21.39 3.17
CA SER A 24 20.20 -21.34 4.59
C SER A 24 20.46 -22.70 5.20
N SER A 25 19.86 -23.77 4.68
CA SER A 25 19.99 -25.12 5.26
C SER A 25 20.76 -26.09 4.38
N GLY A 26 20.93 -25.80 3.10
CA GLY A 26 21.58 -26.68 2.14
C GLY A 26 20.79 -27.94 1.82
N LYS A 27 19.53 -28.02 2.23
CA LYS A 27 18.67 -29.18 2.03
C LYS A 27 17.52 -28.82 1.08
N PRO A 28 16.85 -29.83 0.49
CA PRO A 28 15.66 -29.54 -0.31
C PRO A 28 14.67 -28.69 0.49
N CYS A 29 14.15 -27.65 -0.13
CA CYS A 29 13.32 -26.68 0.57
C CYS A 29 11.87 -27.17 0.67
N SER A 30 11.41 -27.40 1.89
CA SER A 30 10.01 -27.73 2.15
C SER A 30 9.11 -26.51 2.31
N CYS A 31 9.67 -25.31 2.23
CA CYS A 31 8.89 -24.08 2.39
C CYS A 31 7.81 -23.93 1.32
N GLY A 32 8.01 -24.51 0.15
CA GLY A 32 7.06 -24.45 -0.95
C GLY A 32 6.09 -25.61 -1.00
N GLU A 33 6.31 -26.65 -0.19
CA GLU A 33 5.45 -27.85 -0.17
C GLU A 33 4.23 -27.68 0.73
N SER A 34 4.02 -26.49 1.23
CA SER A 34 2.87 -26.24 2.09
C SER A 34 1.58 -26.53 1.32
N LYS A 35 0.72 -27.21 1.99
CA LYS A 35 -0.60 -27.62 1.55
C LYS A 35 -1.39 -26.38 1.09
N PHE A 36 -1.35 -26.15 -0.20
CA PHE A 36 -2.11 -25.06 -0.83
C PHE A 36 -3.61 -25.37 -0.92
N HIS A 37 -4.10 -26.25 -0.06
CA HIS A 37 -5.49 -26.72 -0.16
C HIS A 37 -6.51 -25.77 0.46
N ASP A 38 -6.09 -24.75 1.19
CA ASP A 38 -7.03 -23.92 1.94
C ASP A 38 -7.55 -22.70 1.19
N TYR A 39 -7.04 -22.45 -0.01
CA TYR A 39 -7.50 -21.32 -0.81
C TYR A 39 -8.05 -21.85 -2.13
N LYS A 40 -9.35 -22.03 -2.19
CA LYS A 40 -10.02 -22.40 -3.43
C LYS A 40 -10.07 -21.17 -4.33
N THR A 41 -9.20 -21.16 -5.28
CA THR A 41 -9.22 -20.14 -6.32
C THR A 41 -10.36 -20.45 -7.29
N SER A 42 -10.98 -19.40 -7.81
CA SER A 42 -11.94 -19.56 -8.90
C SER A 42 -11.23 -20.10 -10.15
N ALA A 43 -12.00 -20.58 -11.10
CA ALA A 43 -11.47 -21.18 -12.33
C ALA A 43 -10.52 -20.24 -13.10
N ASP A 44 -10.65 -18.93 -12.85
CA ASP A 44 -9.79 -17.93 -13.49
C ASP A 44 -8.39 -17.83 -12.85
N ASP A 45 -8.17 -18.54 -11.75
CA ASP A 45 -6.92 -18.52 -11.00
C ASP A 45 -6.05 -19.76 -11.24
N ALA A 46 -6.26 -20.42 -12.38
CA ALA A 46 -5.44 -21.58 -12.78
C ALA A 46 -3.93 -21.26 -12.84
N THR A 47 -3.59 -19.96 -12.85
CA THR A 47 -2.20 -19.52 -12.85
C THR A 47 -1.54 -19.58 -11.47
N CYS A 48 -2.33 -19.80 -10.40
CA CYS A 48 -1.77 -19.98 -9.07
C CYS A 48 -1.27 -21.41 -8.82
N GLY A 49 -1.37 -22.25 -9.85
CA GLY A 49 -0.86 -23.61 -9.80
C GLY A 49 0.67 -23.64 -9.82
N GLU A 50 1.16 -24.79 -9.73
CA GLU A 50 2.56 -25.21 -9.68
C GLU A 50 3.64 -24.13 -9.78
N ARG A 51 4.19 -23.74 -8.65
CA ARG A 51 5.31 -22.79 -8.58
C ARG A 51 6.62 -23.55 -8.84
N ARG A 52 6.93 -23.76 -10.10
CA ARG A 52 8.24 -24.28 -10.44
C ARG A 52 9.28 -23.18 -10.31
N PRO A 53 10.51 -23.49 -9.98
CA PRO A 53 11.57 -22.50 -10.06
C PRO A 53 11.70 -21.98 -11.49
N ILE A 54 11.86 -20.69 -11.61
CA ILE A 54 12.00 -20.05 -12.92
C ILE A 54 13.48 -20.04 -13.26
N SER A 55 13.81 -20.65 -14.39
CA SER A 55 15.20 -20.71 -14.85
C SER A 55 15.66 -19.36 -15.39
N TYR A 56 16.91 -19.02 -15.13
CA TYR A 56 17.54 -17.84 -15.72
C TYR A 56 17.41 -17.85 -17.23
N ASN A 57 17.47 -19.04 -17.85
CA ASN A 57 17.39 -19.18 -19.30
C ASN A 57 16.01 -18.86 -19.87
N GLU A 58 14.99 -18.74 -19.04
CA GLU A 58 13.65 -18.38 -19.50
C GLU A 58 13.49 -16.86 -19.65
N ILE A 59 14.53 -16.10 -19.30
CA ILE A 59 14.49 -14.65 -19.37
C ILE A 59 15.32 -14.19 -20.56
N ASP A 60 14.74 -13.30 -21.33
CA ASP A 60 15.44 -12.69 -22.44
C ASP A 60 16.59 -11.82 -21.91
N GLY A 61 17.80 -12.35 -22.00
CA GLY A 61 19.00 -11.64 -21.55
C GLY A 61 19.31 -10.36 -22.34
N SER A 62 18.66 -10.17 -23.49
CA SER A 62 18.86 -8.95 -24.28
C SER A 62 18.33 -7.70 -23.57
N LEU A 63 17.45 -7.89 -22.58
CA LEU A 63 16.92 -6.79 -21.77
C LEU A 63 17.98 -6.19 -20.83
N TYR A 64 19.09 -6.89 -20.61
CA TYR A 64 20.12 -6.46 -19.67
C TYR A 64 21.38 -6.02 -20.43
N LYS A 65 21.81 -4.79 -20.17
CA LYS A 65 23.06 -4.30 -20.70
C LYS A 65 24.25 -4.91 -19.94
N GLU A 66 25.35 -5.00 -20.61
CA GLU A 66 26.53 -5.72 -20.10
C GLU A 66 27.01 -5.30 -18.72
N LYS A 67 26.80 -4.07 -18.33
CA LYS A 67 27.30 -3.54 -17.03
C LYS A 67 26.20 -3.23 -16.02
N GLU A 68 24.96 -3.62 -16.31
CA GLU A 68 23.86 -3.37 -15.39
C GLU A 68 23.78 -4.41 -14.29
N LEU A 69 23.29 -4.00 -13.13
CA LEU A 69 22.97 -4.93 -12.08
C LEU A 69 21.83 -5.84 -12.53
N ILE A 70 21.97 -7.13 -12.29
CA ILE A 70 20.95 -8.11 -12.65
C ILE A 70 20.00 -8.28 -11.48
N PHE A 71 18.76 -7.85 -11.69
CA PHE A 71 17.68 -8.11 -10.73
C PHE A 71 17.29 -9.60 -10.84
N PRO A 72 17.07 -10.31 -9.74
CA PRO A 72 16.75 -11.73 -9.81
C PRO A 72 15.59 -12.00 -10.77
N PRO A 73 15.81 -12.83 -11.81
CA PRO A 73 14.80 -13.04 -12.85
C PRO A 73 13.48 -13.59 -12.32
N GLU A 74 13.55 -14.50 -11.37
CA GLU A 74 12.33 -15.10 -10.79
C GLU A 74 11.48 -14.06 -10.06
N LEU A 75 12.10 -13.00 -9.51
CA LEU A 75 11.32 -11.93 -8.89
C LEU A 75 10.64 -11.06 -9.93
N VAL A 76 11.31 -10.83 -11.07
CA VAL A 76 10.69 -10.07 -12.17
C VAL A 76 9.47 -10.83 -12.69
N LEU A 77 9.62 -12.12 -12.95
CA LEU A 77 8.53 -12.93 -13.51
C LEU A 77 7.39 -13.12 -12.49
N ARG A 78 7.73 -13.26 -11.20
CA ARG A 78 6.72 -13.42 -10.15
C ARG A 78 5.95 -12.14 -9.85
N ASN A 79 6.41 -11.02 -10.34
CA ASN A 79 5.70 -9.75 -10.15
C ASN A 79 4.28 -9.79 -10.71
N TYR A 80 4.04 -10.66 -11.69
CA TYR A 80 2.75 -10.82 -12.35
C TYR A 80 1.92 -11.98 -11.79
N LEU A 81 2.38 -12.59 -10.68
CA LEU A 81 1.68 -13.72 -10.08
C LEU A 81 1.28 -13.36 -8.64
N PRO A 82 0.09 -13.80 -8.19
CA PRO A 82 -0.24 -13.65 -6.78
C PRO A 82 0.71 -14.49 -5.94
N LEU A 83 1.00 -14.03 -4.73
CA LEU A 83 1.90 -14.75 -3.82
C LEU A 83 1.12 -15.24 -2.61
N LYS A 84 1.50 -16.44 -2.15
CA LYS A 84 1.08 -17.01 -0.88
C LYS A 84 2.33 -17.61 -0.26
N LEU A 85 2.75 -17.08 0.88
CA LEU A 85 3.96 -17.52 1.57
C LEU A 85 3.61 -17.98 2.98
N HIS A 86 4.33 -18.98 3.46
CA HIS A 86 4.23 -19.46 4.82
C HIS A 86 5.55 -19.19 5.53
N GLY A 87 5.48 -18.49 6.65
CA GLY A 87 6.63 -18.18 7.45
C GLY A 87 6.69 -19.01 8.73
N PHE A 88 7.70 -18.75 9.52
CA PHE A 88 7.86 -19.38 10.82
C PHE A 88 6.70 -19.02 11.74
N GLY A 89 6.32 -19.95 12.62
CA GLY A 89 5.26 -19.71 13.59
C GLY A 89 3.85 -19.69 13.00
N GLY A 90 3.69 -20.21 11.78
CA GLY A 90 2.39 -20.27 11.14
C GLY A 90 1.94 -18.99 10.46
N ILE A 91 2.81 -17.99 10.36
CA ILE A 91 2.49 -16.73 9.69
C ILE A 91 2.24 -16.99 8.21
N LYS A 92 1.14 -16.42 7.68
CA LYS A 92 0.81 -16.47 6.26
C LYS A 92 0.87 -15.07 5.68
N TRP A 93 1.50 -14.96 4.52
CA TRP A 93 1.61 -13.69 3.77
C TRP A 93 0.98 -13.90 2.40
N PHE A 94 0.07 -13.00 2.03
CA PHE A 94 -0.62 -13.03 0.74
C PHE A 94 -0.35 -11.76 -0.03
N ARG A 95 -0.25 -11.87 -1.36
CA ARG A 95 -0.20 -10.71 -2.24
C ARG A 95 -1.16 -10.92 -3.40
N PRO A 96 -2.43 -10.54 -3.24
CA PRO A 96 -3.39 -10.60 -4.35
C PRO A 96 -3.08 -9.52 -5.38
N LEU A 97 -3.49 -9.76 -6.63
CA LEU A 97 -3.30 -8.84 -7.76
C LEU A 97 -4.62 -8.25 -8.27
N LYS A 98 -5.75 -8.61 -7.67
CA LYS A 98 -7.09 -8.13 -8.03
C LYS A 98 -7.89 -7.86 -6.78
N LEU A 99 -8.79 -6.89 -6.86
CA LEU A 99 -9.69 -6.58 -5.74
C LEU A 99 -10.53 -7.81 -5.34
N LYS A 100 -11.05 -8.54 -6.32
CA LYS A 100 -11.85 -9.74 -6.04
C LYS A 100 -11.09 -10.72 -5.14
N HIS A 101 -9.83 -11.00 -5.46
CA HIS A 101 -9.01 -11.93 -4.67
C HIS A 101 -8.73 -11.38 -3.27
N LEU A 102 -8.53 -10.07 -3.16
CA LEU A 102 -8.36 -9.42 -1.86
C LEU A 102 -9.62 -9.61 -1.01
N LEU A 103 -10.80 -9.40 -1.60
CA LEU A 103 -12.06 -9.56 -0.87
C LEU A 103 -12.31 -11.02 -0.47
N ASP A 104 -11.95 -11.98 -1.33
CA ASP A 104 -12.00 -13.40 -0.99
C ASP A 104 -11.10 -13.71 0.21
N LEU A 105 -9.87 -13.17 0.20
CA LEU A 105 -8.94 -13.34 1.33
C LEU A 105 -9.48 -12.71 2.61
N ARG A 106 -10.14 -11.56 2.51
CA ARG A 106 -10.75 -10.90 3.67
C ARG A 106 -11.92 -11.72 4.22
N SER A 107 -12.64 -12.43 3.35
CA SER A 107 -13.71 -13.35 3.81
C SER A 107 -13.12 -14.53 4.57
N LEU A 108 -12.00 -15.08 4.08
CA LEU A 108 -11.33 -16.22 4.71
C LEU A 108 -10.59 -15.81 5.99
N TYR A 109 -9.97 -14.64 5.97
CA TYR A 109 -9.14 -14.14 7.06
C TYR A 109 -9.59 -12.72 7.41
N PRO A 110 -10.76 -12.57 8.07
CA PRO A 110 -11.32 -11.22 8.31
C PRO A 110 -10.45 -10.36 9.22
N ASN A 111 -9.60 -10.96 10.02
CA ASN A 111 -8.69 -10.23 10.92
C ASN A 111 -7.29 -10.07 10.32
N ALA A 112 -7.07 -10.44 9.06
CA ALA A 112 -5.76 -10.30 8.43
C ALA A 112 -5.35 -8.83 8.40
N LYS A 113 -4.07 -8.57 8.69
CA LYS A 113 -3.54 -7.21 8.66
C LYS A 113 -3.19 -6.83 7.23
N LEU A 114 -3.74 -5.72 6.76
CA LEU A 114 -3.42 -5.20 5.42
C LEU A 114 -2.10 -4.41 5.48
N VAL A 115 -1.26 -4.60 4.48
CA VAL A 115 0.08 -3.99 4.44
C VAL A 115 0.33 -3.40 3.06
N VAL A 116 0.91 -2.19 3.01
CA VAL A 116 1.49 -1.63 1.79
C VAL A 116 2.99 -1.43 2.02
N GLY A 117 3.39 -0.35 2.68
CA GLY A 117 4.80 0.00 2.86
C GLY A 117 5.45 -0.53 4.12
N ASN A 118 4.67 -1.17 4.99
CA ASN A 118 5.15 -1.73 6.25
C ASN A 118 5.73 -0.69 7.23
N THR A 119 5.43 0.59 7.02
CA THR A 119 6.01 1.67 7.82
C THR A 119 5.39 1.79 9.21
N GLU A 120 4.19 1.25 9.41
CA GLU A 120 3.57 1.15 10.74
C GLU A 120 3.58 -0.30 11.23
N VAL A 121 3.15 -1.25 10.37
CA VAL A 121 3.08 -2.67 10.74
C VAL A 121 4.46 -3.19 11.15
N GLY A 122 5.53 -2.76 10.46
CA GLY A 122 6.90 -3.15 10.83
C GLY A 122 7.30 -2.64 12.21
N ILE A 123 6.86 -1.44 12.58
CA ILE A 123 7.10 -0.89 13.93
C ILE A 123 6.33 -1.72 14.97
N GLU A 124 5.07 -2.03 14.66
CA GLU A 124 4.22 -2.82 15.57
C GLU A 124 4.83 -4.20 15.84
N THR A 125 5.29 -4.89 14.79
CA THR A 125 5.81 -6.24 14.91
C THR A 125 7.21 -6.28 15.54
N ASN A 126 8.08 -5.31 15.20
CA ASN A 126 9.47 -5.32 15.65
C ASN A 126 9.67 -4.70 17.03
N PHE A 127 8.84 -3.73 17.40
CA PHE A 127 9.08 -2.97 18.63
C PHE A 127 7.92 -3.00 19.62
N LYS A 128 6.71 -3.37 19.18
CA LYS A 128 5.54 -3.43 20.06
C LYS A 128 5.04 -4.86 20.27
N ASN A 129 5.80 -5.84 19.79
CA ASN A 129 5.49 -7.27 19.93
C ASN A 129 4.11 -7.65 19.38
N ALA A 130 3.62 -6.91 18.39
CA ALA A 130 2.36 -7.26 17.75
C ALA A 130 2.55 -8.53 16.92
N HIS A 131 1.57 -9.41 16.98
CA HIS A 131 1.61 -10.66 16.23
C HIS A 131 0.42 -10.71 15.27
N TYR A 132 0.72 -10.83 13.99
CA TYR A 132 -0.29 -10.92 12.93
C TYR A 132 -0.12 -12.25 12.22
N PRO A 133 -0.99 -13.24 12.48
CA PRO A 133 -0.83 -14.55 11.84
C PRO A 133 -1.09 -14.50 10.34
N ASN A 134 -1.89 -13.55 9.87
CA ASN A 134 -2.19 -13.42 8.44
C ASN A 134 -1.96 -11.98 8.01
N LEU A 135 -1.13 -11.80 6.99
CA LEU A 135 -0.84 -10.48 6.41
C LEU A 135 -1.19 -10.50 4.92
N ILE A 136 -1.82 -9.44 4.45
CA ILE A 136 -2.19 -9.29 3.04
C ILE A 136 -1.56 -8.02 2.49
N SER A 137 -0.63 -8.17 1.56
CA SER A 137 -0.05 -7.03 0.85
C SER A 137 -1.04 -6.58 -0.22
N VAL A 138 -1.52 -5.34 -0.09
CA VAL A 138 -2.48 -4.77 -1.05
C VAL A 138 -1.79 -3.80 -2.02
N THR A 139 -0.47 -3.82 -2.04
CA THR A 139 0.35 -2.92 -2.84
C THR A 139 0.07 -3.04 -4.33
N HIS A 140 -0.20 -4.26 -4.81
CA HIS A 140 -0.31 -4.57 -6.24
C HIS A 140 -1.75 -4.74 -6.72
N VAL A 141 -2.74 -4.30 -5.96
CA VAL A 141 -4.15 -4.35 -6.37
C VAL A 141 -4.45 -3.06 -7.17
N PRO A 142 -4.68 -3.15 -8.50
CA PRO A 142 -4.82 -1.94 -9.32
C PRO A 142 -5.97 -1.05 -8.90
N GLU A 143 -7.08 -1.64 -8.47
CA GLU A 143 -8.28 -0.89 -8.06
C GLU A 143 -7.99 0.01 -6.85
N LEU A 144 -7.00 -0.35 -6.01
CA LEU A 144 -6.59 0.44 -4.85
C LEU A 144 -5.48 1.44 -5.17
N ASN A 145 -5.00 1.45 -6.42
CA ASN A 145 -3.91 2.34 -6.85
C ASN A 145 -4.39 3.41 -7.83
N VAL A 146 -5.69 3.55 -8.01
CA VAL A 146 -6.26 4.58 -8.88
C VAL A 146 -5.94 5.97 -8.31
N LEU A 147 -5.52 6.87 -9.15
CA LEU A 147 -5.26 8.26 -8.80
C LEU A 147 -5.70 9.09 -10.00
N SER A 148 -6.92 9.63 -9.92
CA SER A 148 -7.62 10.17 -11.08
C SER A 148 -8.23 11.53 -10.78
N VAL A 149 -7.90 12.51 -11.63
CA VAL A 149 -8.46 13.85 -11.57
C VAL A 149 -9.87 13.80 -12.20
N LYS A 150 -10.88 14.16 -11.42
CA LYS A 150 -12.28 14.19 -11.84
C LYS A 150 -12.73 15.64 -12.00
N GLU A 151 -13.91 15.82 -12.58
CA GLU A 151 -14.51 17.15 -12.71
C GLU A 151 -14.67 17.85 -11.36
N ASN A 152 -15.10 17.12 -10.34
CA ASN A 152 -15.47 17.67 -9.03
C ASN A 152 -14.47 17.36 -7.91
N GLY A 153 -13.35 16.71 -8.19
CA GLY A 153 -12.39 16.37 -7.16
C GLY A 153 -11.32 15.41 -7.63
N LEU A 154 -10.56 14.90 -6.68
CA LEU A 154 -9.47 13.94 -6.90
C LEU A 154 -9.84 12.60 -6.26
N GLU A 155 -9.85 11.54 -7.05
CA GLU A 155 -10.05 10.17 -6.57
C GLU A 155 -8.69 9.54 -6.25
N ILE A 156 -8.52 9.07 -5.04
CA ILE A 156 -7.24 8.54 -4.54
C ILE A 156 -7.47 7.13 -3.99
N GLY A 157 -6.90 6.13 -4.64
CA GLY A 157 -6.94 4.75 -4.13
C GLY A 157 -6.19 4.61 -2.82
N SER A 158 -6.63 3.71 -1.96
CA SER A 158 -6.06 3.59 -0.61
C SER A 158 -4.61 3.10 -0.61
N SER A 159 -4.16 2.38 -1.65
CA SER A 159 -2.77 1.93 -1.75
C SER A 159 -1.84 2.94 -2.41
N VAL A 160 -2.35 4.09 -2.87
CA VAL A 160 -1.53 5.14 -3.46
C VAL A 160 -0.47 5.58 -2.46
N ARG A 161 0.78 5.63 -2.90
CA ARG A 161 1.90 6.05 -2.05
C ARG A 161 1.91 7.58 -1.90
N LEU A 162 2.37 8.03 -0.74
CA LEU A 162 2.38 9.46 -0.42
C LEU A 162 3.21 10.27 -1.43
N SER A 163 4.34 9.72 -1.91
CA SER A 163 5.15 10.38 -2.93
C SER A 163 4.35 10.59 -4.22
N ARG A 164 3.60 9.58 -4.63
CA ARG A 164 2.80 9.65 -5.85
C ARG A 164 1.67 10.67 -5.70
N LEU A 165 1.02 10.68 -4.53
CA LEU A 165 0.01 11.69 -4.24
C LEU A 165 0.61 13.10 -4.35
N GLN A 166 1.79 13.33 -3.78
CA GLN A 166 2.44 14.64 -3.81
C GLN A 166 2.73 15.10 -5.24
N GLU A 167 3.17 14.19 -6.10
CA GLU A 167 3.39 14.49 -7.53
C GLU A 167 2.10 14.98 -8.22
N VAL A 168 1.00 14.26 -8.00
CA VAL A 168 -0.27 14.60 -8.64
C VAL A 168 -0.83 15.89 -8.05
N LEU A 169 -0.71 16.12 -6.74
CA LEU A 169 -1.15 17.38 -6.13
C LEU A 169 -0.39 18.56 -6.71
N THR A 170 0.93 18.43 -6.91
CA THR A 170 1.74 19.50 -7.53
C THR A 170 1.22 19.83 -8.93
N LYS A 171 0.91 18.82 -9.73
CA LYS A 171 0.38 19.01 -11.07
C LYS A 171 -1.01 19.67 -11.05
N VAL A 172 -1.90 19.18 -10.20
CA VAL A 172 -3.26 19.72 -10.04
C VAL A 172 -3.21 21.20 -9.63
N ILE A 173 -2.35 21.54 -8.67
CA ILE A 173 -2.18 22.91 -8.19
C ILE A 173 -1.73 23.84 -9.33
N ALA A 174 -0.87 23.34 -10.22
CA ALA A 174 -0.37 24.13 -11.35
C ALA A 174 -1.41 24.30 -12.47
N GLU A 175 -2.31 23.34 -12.65
CA GLU A 175 -3.22 23.30 -13.79
C GLU A 175 -4.62 23.87 -13.52
N ARG A 176 -5.10 23.84 -12.27
CA ARG A 176 -6.47 24.23 -11.92
C ARG A 176 -6.52 25.63 -11.33
N GLU A 177 -7.71 26.15 -11.25
CA GLU A 177 -7.96 27.49 -10.68
C GLU A 177 -7.51 27.53 -9.21
N THR A 178 -6.93 28.64 -8.83
CA THR A 178 -6.32 28.82 -7.50
C THR A 178 -7.29 28.51 -6.36
N TYR A 179 -8.57 28.92 -6.51
CA TYR A 179 -9.56 28.70 -5.47
C TYR A 179 -9.93 27.22 -5.32
N GLU A 180 -9.87 26.45 -6.41
CA GLU A 180 -10.22 25.02 -6.39
C GLU A 180 -9.19 24.17 -5.64
N THR A 181 -7.96 24.67 -5.49
CA THR A 181 -6.82 23.86 -5.02
C THR A 181 -6.41 24.15 -3.59
N SER A 182 -7.24 24.85 -2.80
CA SER A 182 -6.87 25.18 -1.42
C SER A 182 -6.56 23.92 -0.58
N SER A 183 -7.43 22.90 -0.65
CA SER A 183 -7.22 21.62 0.04
C SER A 183 -5.96 20.91 -0.46
N CYS A 184 -5.75 20.94 -1.79
CA CYS A 184 -4.57 20.32 -2.40
C CYS A 184 -3.27 20.97 -1.91
N LYS A 185 -3.28 22.31 -1.82
CA LYS A 185 -2.13 23.08 -1.33
C LYS A 185 -1.80 22.73 0.12
N ALA A 186 -2.83 22.64 0.98
CA ALA A 186 -2.64 22.30 2.39
C ALA A 186 -2.04 20.89 2.54
N ILE A 187 -2.60 19.91 1.83
CA ILE A 187 -2.10 18.53 1.88
C ILE A 187 -0.67 18.44 1.35
N SER A 188 -0.39 19.12 0.21
CA SER A 188 0.95 19.12 -0.38
C SER A 188 1.97 19.77 0.54
N ALA A 189 1.61 20.88 1.20
CA ALA A 189 2.47 21.57 2.16
C ALA A 189 2.76 20.68 3.37
N GLN A 190 1.74 19.99 3.88
CA GLN A 190 1.93 19.08 5.01
C GLN A 190 2.82 17.89 4.64
N LEU A 191 2.65 17.34 3.42
CA LEU A 191 3.49 16.25 2.93
C LEU A 191 4.96 16.65 2.81
N LYS A 192 5.26 17.93 2.61
CA LYS A 192 6.64 18.42 2.58
C LYS A 192 7.35 18.12 3.90
N TRP A 193 6.62 18.23 5.01
CA TRP A 193 7.18 18.05 6.35
C TRP A 193 6.87 16.67 6.96
N PHE A 194 6.27 15.79 6.17
CA PHE A 194 5.90 14.42 6.58
C PHE A 194 7.11 13.52 6.38
N ALA A 195 7.70 13.00 7.46
CA ALA A 195 8.78 12.01 7.43
C ALA A 195 9.82 12.31 6.33
N GLY A 196 10.62 11.33 5.98
CA GLY A 196 11.58 11.43 4.89
C GLY A 196 11.01 10.88 3.58
N LYS A 197 11.72 11.14 2.49
CA LYS A 197 11.35 10.66 1.16
C LYS A 197 11.25 9.13 1.11
N GLN A 198 12.14 8.45 1.83
CA GLN A 198 12.16 6.99 1.88
C GLN A 198 10.86 6.42 2.46
N VAL A 199 10.28 7.08 3.46
CA VAL A 199 8.99 6.68 4.03
C VAL A 199 7.85 6.99 3.05
N LYS A 200 7.84 8.19 2.47
CA LYS A 200 6.76 8.60 1.55
C LYS A 200 6.72 7.76 0.28
N ASN A 201 7.87 7.18 -0.11
CA ASN A 201 7.93 6.32 -1.31
C ASN A 201 7.25 4.97 -1.12
N VAL A 202 7.00 4.55 0.12
CA VAL A 202 6.38 3.25 0.39
C VAL A 202 5.08 3.36 1.19
N ALA A 203 4.95 4.35 2.07
CA ALA A 203 3.75 4.56 2.88
C ALA A 203 2.56 4.93 1.99
N SER A 204 1.39 4.37 2.30
CA SER A 204 0.16 4.61 1.54
C SER A 204 -0.78 5.57 2.25
N VAL A 205 -1.63 6.21 1.46
CA VAL A 205 -2.68 7.10 1.96
C VAL A 205 -3.60 6.33 2.91
N GLY A 206 -4.10 5.16 2.47
CA GLY A 206 -5.00 4.36 3.29
C GLY A 206 -4.36 3.83 4.54
N GLY A 207 -3.07 3.44 4.47
CA GLY A 207 -2.34 2.99 5.67
C GLY A 207 -2.25 4.09 6.71
N ASN A 208 -1.92 5.31 6.28
CA ASN A 208 -1.85 6.48 7.17
C ASN A 208 -3.22 6.76 7.81
N ILE A 209 -4.28 6.75 7.00
CA ILE A 209 -5.65 7.01 7.48
C ILE A 209 -6.06 5.95 8.50
N CYS A 210 -5.92 4.66 8.15
CA CYS A 210 -6.42 3.55 8.98
C CYS A 210 -5.59 3.31 10.24
N THR A 211 -4.36 3.82 10.30
CA THR A 211 -3.58 3.83 11.54
C THR A 211 -4.26 4.71 12.59
N ALA A 212 -4.97 5.75 12.15
CA ALA A 212 -5.74 6.66 13.01
C ALA A 212 -4.90 7.18 14.18
N SER A 213 -3.66 7.55 13.90
CA SER A 213 -2.78 8.11 14.92
C SER A 213 -3.34 9.44 15.44
N PRO A 214 -3.33 9.68 16.75
CA PRO A 214 -3.80 10.99 17.28
C PRO A 214 -2.87 12.14 16.89
N ILE A 215 -1.66 11.83 16.39
CA ILE A 215 -0.71 12.85 15.92
C ILE A 215 -0.53 12.77 14.41
N SER A 216 -1.52 12.23 13.68
CA SER A 216 -1.44 12.13 12.21
C SER A 216 -1.28 13.51 11.58
N ASP A 217 -0.33 13.62 10.67
CA ASP A 217 -0.10 14.85 9.92
C ASP A 217 -1.25 15.13 8.93
N LEU A 218 -1.88 14.08 8.40
CA LEU A 218 -2.82 14.23 7.28
C LEU A 218 -4.28 14.08 7.68
N ASN A 219 -4.60 13.30 8.73
CA ASN A 219 -6.00 13.03 9.06
C ASN A 219 -6.79 14.30 9.38
N PRO A 220 -6.25 15.31 10.10
CA PRO A 220 -6.99 16.55 10.29
C PRO A 220 -7.30 17.28 8.99
N LEU A 221 -6.43 17.13 7.97
CA LEU A 221 -6.64 17.79 6.69
C LEU A 221 -7.72 17.08 5.86
N TRP A 222 -7.78 15.74 5.89
CA TRP A 222 -8.87 15.03 5.22
C TRP A 222 -10.23 15.46 5.80
N MET A 223 -10.29 15.61 7.12
CA MET A 223 -11.52 16.05 7.80
C MET A 223 -11.87 17.49 7.41
N ALA A 224 -10.92 18.40 7.47
CA ALA A 224 -11.12 19.81 7.13
C ALA A 224 -11.51 19.98 5.65
N ALA A 225 -10.90 19.20 4.77
CA ALA A 225 -11.13 19.27 3.32
C ALA A 225 -12.44 18.60 2.89
N ARG A 226 -13.26 18.12 3.81
CA ARG A 226 -14.52 17.43 3.51
C ARG A 226 -14.33 16.18 2.66
N ALA A 227 -13.19 15.49 2.83
CA ALA A 227 -12.92 14.28 2.07
C ALA A 227 -13.95 13.20 2.40
N GLU A 228 -14.27 12.40 1.39
CA GLU A 228 -15.18 11.26 1.51
C GLU A 228 -14.36 9.97 1.38
N PHE A 229 -14.60 9.05 2.29
CA PHE A 229 -13.93 7.75 2.30
C PHE A 229 -14.90 6.69 1.79
N ARG A 230 -14.52 5.98 0.74
CA ARG A 230 -15.29 4.86 0.19
C ARG A 230 -14.76 3.58 0.77
N ILE A 231 -15.67 2.76 1.29
CA ILE A 231 -15.36 1.54 2.02
C ILE A 231 -16.05 0.39 1.29
N VAL A 232 -15.30 -0.68 1.04
CA VAL A 232 -15.83 -1.86 0.36
C VAL A 232 -15.90 -3.04 1.34
N ASP A 233 -17.01 -3.77 1.32
CA ASP A 233 -17.15 -4.99 2.13
C ASP A 233 -16.67 -6.21 1.35
N SER A 234 -16.69 -7.38 2.00
CA SER A 234 -16.23 -8.63 1.39
C SER A 234 -17.08 -9.09 0.20
N LYS A 235 -18.29 -8.54 0.06
CA LYS A 235 -19.20 -8.86 -1.06
C LYS A 235 -19.03 -7.89 -2.22
N GLY A 236 -18.23 -6.83 -2.05
CA GLY A 236 -18.03 -5.82 -3.07
C GLY A 236 -18.96 -4.62 -2.99
N ASN A 237 -19.81 -4.55 -1.95
CA ASN A 237 -20.68 -3.40 -1.74
C ASN A 237 -19.89 -2.22 -1.20
N ILE A 238 -20.15 -1.02 -1.73
CA ILE A 238 -19.41 0.20 -1.36
C ILE A 238 -20.34 1.14 -0.58
N ARG A 239 -19.85 1.64 0.56
CA ARG A 239 -20.49 2.73 1.31
C ARG A 239 -19.52 3.90 1.42
N THR A 240 -20.07 5.08 1.62
CA THR A 240 -19.29 6.33 1.71
C THR A 240 -19.50 6.95 3.09
N VAL A 241 -18.40 7.41 3.69
CA VAL A 241 -18.38 8.08 5.00
C VAL A 241 -17.54 9.34 4.85
N TYR A 242 -18.00 10.45 5.42
CA TYR A 242 -17.15 11.65 5.48
C TYR A 242 -15.96 11.40 6.40
N ALA A 243 -14.81 11.95 6.05
CA ALA A 243 -13.59 11.79 6.85
C ALA A 243 -13.81 12.21 8.31
N LYS A 244 -14.62 13.24 8.55
CA LYS A 244 -14.91 13.75 9.90
C LYS A 244 -15.66 12.72 10.77
N ASP A 245 -16.37 11.79 10.14
CA ASP A 245 -17.18 10.78 10.83
C ASP A 245 -16.49 9.40 10.89
N PHE A 246 -15.33 9.27 10.26
CA PHE A 246 -14.61 8.00 10.13
C PHE A 246 -13.79 7.64 11.38
N PHE A 247 -13.25 8.64 12.06
CA PHE A 247 -12.37 8.46 13.23
C PHE A 247 -13.22 8.44 14.49
N LEU A 248 -13.33 7.26 15.12
CA LEU A 248 -14.26 7.04 16.23
C LEU A 248 -13.60 7.20 17.61
N GLY A 249 -12.27 7.27 17.67
CA GLY A 249 -11.56 7.39 18.93
C GLY A 249 -10.09 7.08 18.75
N TYR A 250 -9.38 6.90 19.85
CA TYR A 250 -7.94 6.63 19.82
C TYR A 250 -7.66 5.36 19.03
N ARG A 251 -7.01 5.53 17.88
CA ARG A 251 -6.67 4.44 16.93
C ARG A 251 -7.87 3.57 16.54
N LYS A 252 -9.06 4.17 16.50
CA LYS A 252 -10.30 3.49 16.12
C LYS A 252 -10.94 4.17 14.92
N VAL A 253 -11.32 3.36 13.94
CA VAL A 253 -11.92 3.83 12.68
C VAL A 253 -13.24 3.10 12.42
N ASP A 254 -14.08 3.71 11.59
CA ASP A 254 -15.38 3.17 11.19
C ASP A 254 -15.22 2.13 10.07
N LEU A 255 -14.60 1.00 10.41
CA LEU A 255 -14.48 -0.17 9.51
C LEU A 255 -15.01 -1.39 10.27
N ALA A 256 -16.05 -2.02 9.71
CA ALA A 256 -16.53 -3.29 10.23
C ALA A 256 -15.56 -4.41 9.83
N GLN A 257 -15.69 -5.55 10.49
CA GLN A 257 -14.88 -6.72 10.19
C GLN A 257 -15.05 -7.09 8.70
N GLY A 258 -13.93 -7.26 8.01
CA GLY A 258 -13.93 -7.59 6.58
C GLY A 258 -13.98 -6.39 5.65
N GLU A 259 -14.36 -5.22 6.16
CA GLU A 259 -14.36 -4.00 5.33
C GLU A 259 -12.95 -3.49 5.09
N ILE A 260 -12.78 -2.79 3.96
CA ILE A 260 -11.50 -2.22 3.52
C ILE A 260 -11.75 -0.79 3.08
N LEU A 261 -10.89 0.13 3.48
CA LEU A 261 -10.88 1.47 2.90
C LEU A 261 -10.46 1.34 1.44
N TYR A 262 -11.36 1.68 0.53
CA TYR A 262 -11.19 1.48 -0.90
C TYR A 262 -10.53 2.67 -1.57
N SER A 263 -11.12 3.86 -1.38
CA SER A 263 -10.58 5.09 -1.95
C SER A 263 -10.98 6.29 -1.12
N ILE A 264 -10.32 7.40 -1.39
CA ILE A 264 -10.57 8.71 -0.80
C ILE A 264 -10.96 9.65 -1.94
N PHE A 265 -12.08 10.33 -1.81
CA PHE A 265 -12.46 11.38 -2.73
C PHE A 265 -12.21 12.73 -2.06
N LEU A 266 -11.34 13.54 -2.66
CA LEU A 266 -10.99 14.88 -2.19
C LEU A 266 -11.69 15.89 -3.11
N PRO A 267 -12.79 16.52 -2.65
CA PRO A 267 -13.47 17.49 -3.49
C PRO A 267 -12.64 18.77 -3.69
N TRP A 268 -12.82 19.41 -4.84
CA TRP A 268 -12.20 20.72 -5.04
C TRP A 268 -12.74 21.72 -4.04
N SER A 269 -11.92 22.67 -3.64
CA SER A 269 -12.34 23.77 -2.78
C SER A 269 -13.28 24.69 -3.57
N ARG A 270 -14.20 25.32 -2.86
CA ARG A 270 -15.15 26.29 -3.43
C ARG A 270 -14.53 27.68 -3.42
N LYS A 271 -15.16 28.61 -4.13
CA LYS A 271 -14.80 30.04 -4.01
C LYS A 271 -14.93 30.46 -2.54
N PHE A 272 -13.97 31.23 -2.06
CA PHE A 272 -13.90 31.72 -0.68
C PHE A 272 -13.77 30.62 0.36
N GLU A 273 -13.43 29.40 -0.06
CA GLU A 273 -13.10 28.29 0.86
C GLU A 273 -11.59 28.15 0.96
N PHE A 274 -11.08 28.22 2.17
CA PHE A 274 -9.66 28.13 2.46
C PHE A 274 -9.39 27.00 3.43
N VAL A 275 -8.44 26.12 3.08
CA VAL A 275 -7.98 25.04 3.93
C VAL A 275 -6.51 25.29 4.24
N LYS A 276 -6.13 25.13 5.52
CA LYS A 276 -4.76 25.41 5.95
C LYS A 276 -4.28 24.34 6.91
N GLU A 277 -3.03 23.98 6.78
CA GLU A 277 -2.32 23.00 7.59
C GLU A 277 -1.47 23.70 8.64
N PHE A 278 -1.35 23.05 9.82
CA PHE A 278 -0.47 23.51 10.90
C PHE A 278 0.18 22.27 11.53
N LYS A 279 1.49 22.31 11.66
CA LYS A 279 2.26 21.25 12.33
C LYS A 279 3.26 21.88 13.28
N GLN A 280 3.26 21.40 14.53
CA GLN A 280 4.28 21.76 15.52
C GLN A 280 5.04 20.48 15.88
N ALA A 281 6.35 20.53 15.77
CA ALA A 281 7.25 19.43 16.09
C ALA A 281 8.51 19.97 16.73
N HIS A 282 9.32 19.12 17.35
CA HIS A 282 10.60 19.55 17.95
C HIS A 282 11.58 20.01 16.90
N ARG A 283 11.62 19.29 15.78
CA ARG A 283 12.48 19.64 14.64
C ARG A 283 11.59 20.01 13.45
N ARG A 284 12.16 20.74 12.52
CA ARG A 284 11.43 21.18 11.34
C ARG A 284 11.20 20.03 10.35
N GLU A 285 12.24 19.24 10.14
CA GLU A 285 12.22 18.18 9.13
C GLU A 285 12.27 16.80 9.76
N ASP A 286 11.58 15.85 9.14
CA ASP A 286 11.61 14.42 9.46
C ASP A 286 11.37 14.17 10.95
N ASP A 287 10.29 14.74 11.49
CA ASP A 287 9.98 14.61 12.92
C ASP A 287 8.49 14.36 13.13
N ILE A 288 8.19 13.71 14.24
CA ILE A 288 6.83 13.40 14.67
C ILE A 288 6.21 14.67 15.27
N ALA A 289 4.95 14.91 14.93
CA ALA A 289 4.25 16.10 15.43
C ALA A 289 3.98 15.99 16.93
N LEU A 290 4.14 17.12 17.61
CA LEU A 290 3.56 17.32 18.95
C LEU A 290 2.07 17.58 18.81
N VAL A 291 1.70 18.40 17.83
CA VAL A 291 0.29 18.71 17.52
C VAL A 291 0.19 19.07 16.03
N ASN A 292 -0.92 18.66 15.43
CA ASN A 292 -1.31 19.05 14.08
C ASN A 292 -2.70 19.64 14.10
N ALA A 293 -2.98 20.57 13.18
CA ALA A 293 -4.33 21.08 12.95
C ALA A 293 -4.59 21.25 11.48
N GLY A 294 -5.79 20.88 11.06
CA GLY A 294 -6.34 21.23 9.76
C GLY A 294 -7.51 22.16 9.97
N MET A 295 -7.47 23.32 9.33
CA MET A 295 -8.53 24.33 9.49
C MET A 295 -9.17 24.64 8.14
N ARG A 296 -10.49 24.88 8.16
CA ARG A 296 -11.25 25.26 6.97
C ARG A 296 -12.17 26.42 7.29
N VAL A 297 -12.18 27.42 6.42
CA VAL A 297 -13.03 28.60 6.55
C VAL A 297 -13.79 28.79 5.24
N UNK A 298 -14.89 29.09 5.00
CA UNK A 298 -15.49 29.32 4.09
C UNK A 298 -15.92 30.49 4.25
N LEU A 299 -15.78 31.62 3.78
CA LEU A 299 -16.25 33.00 3.87
C LEU A 299 -17.51 33.18 3.04
N GLN A 300 -18.38 34.02 3.52
CA GLN A 300 -19.56 34.42 2.73
C GLN A 300 -19.17 35.54 1.76
N GLU A 301 -19.85 35.61 0.61
CA GLU A 301 -19.72 36.71 -0.35
C GLU A 301 -20.26 38.02 0.24
#